data_f811f46a5aaab37202ae999a447b86dc
#
_entry.id   f811f46a5aaab37202ae999a447b86dc
#
_cell.length_a   1.000
_cell.length_b   1.000
_cell.length_c   1.000
_cell.angle_alpha   90.00
_cell.angle_beta   90.00
_cell.angle_gamma   90.00
#
_symmetry.space_group_name_H-M   'P 1'
#
loop_
_entity.id
_entity.type
_entity.pdbx_description
1 polymer ?
#
loop_
_entity_poly.entity_id
_entity_poly.type
_entity_poly.pdbx_seq_one_letter_code
_entity_poly.pdbx_strand_id
1 'polypeptide(L)'
;MKYSSAEKSEVVKRYQHGEPVRKISQATGISKSTLYTWIKPYSQIASHNHIPVTLKDYDDLKRHAEKLERIIKVLKCASCTASAPLPEKLTALEALYGQYSVWVLCEALDVSRGTFYNYILRNKRENSSYAQRRRELSVKIRSIHEDTGHILGARKIRTILIEQGECVSLKLVNELMKEMNLNSMRKSAKSNCPSLYSTKKKTNLLHRSFHVDAPNKIWVSDVTCIKLKNRYYYICVIIDLFSRKVVSYRIGLSNSTQLVTSTFKLAYKKRVPGGGLTFHSDQGTPYTSYAFRRLLQQHHIKQSFSNPGSPLDNAVAESFFATMKKEKLYRINYQSEAQLRQRVDAYVSFFNHTRPHMNLNYKTPDQVEANFMGGTISGNATLPGSDPDNF
;
A
#
# COMPACT_ATOMS: atom_id res chain seq x y z
N MET A 1 29.82 47.10 3.26
CA MET A 1 30.78 47.48 2.21
C MET A 1 30.64 48.99 1.98
N LYS A 2 31.76 49.74 1.93
CA LYS A 2 31.72 51.21 1.91
C LYS A 2 31.33 51.81 0.55
N TYR A 3 31.26 50.99 -0.53
CA TYR A 3 30.98 51.44 -1.93
C TYR A 3 30.19 50.35 -2.66
N SER A 4 29.20 50.78 -3.48
CA SER A 4 28.34 49.87 -4.24
C SER A 4 29.04 49.34 -5.51
N SER A 5 28.50 48.24 -6.07
CA SER A 5 28.99 47.70 -7.35
C SER A 5 28.80 48.67 -8.51
N ALA A 6 27.75 49.49 -8.47
CA ALA A 6 27.45 50.49 -9.46
C ALA A 6 28.50 51.62 -9.46
N GLU A 7 28.89 52.12 -8.29
CA GLU A 7 29.92 53.15 -8.15
C GLU A 7 31.29 52.68 -8.66
N LYS A 8 31.67 51.45 -8.39
CA LYS A 8 32.90 50.84 -8.89
C LYS A 8 32.89 50.77 -10.43
N SER A 9 31.77 50.33 -11.00
CA SER A 9 31.61 50.22 -12.45
C SER A 9 31.70 51.57 -13.13
N GLU A 10 31.09 52.60 -12.54
CA GLU A 10 31.13 53.98 -13.03
C GLU A 10 32.56 54.53 -13.09
N VAL A 11 33.34 54.36 -12.02
CA VAL A 11 34.74 54.75 -11.93
C VAL A 11 35.58 54.07 -13.00
N VAL A 12 35.38 52.75 -13.22
CA VAL A 12 36.12 52.00 -14.24
C VAL A 12 35.79 52.50 -15.65
N LYS A 13 34.52 52.75 -15.95
CA LYS A 13 34.09 53.32 -17.23
C LYS A 13 34.73 54.67 -17.50
N ARG A 14 34.73 55.61 -16.55
CA ARG A 14 35.36 56.93 -16.68
C ARG A 14 36.87 56.84 -16.98
N TYR A 15 37.54 55.87 -16.27
CA TYR A 15 38.96 55.62 -16.54
C TYR A 15 39.19 55.08 -17.96
N GLN A 16 38.37 54.14 -18.42
CA GLN A 16 38.44 53.56 -19.76
C GLN A 16 38.17 54.56 -20.87
N HIS A 17 37.39 55.63 -20.60
CA HIS A 17 37.19 56.74 -21.50
C HIS A 17 38.32 57.81 -21.44
N GLY A 18 39.44 57.50 -20.77
CA GLY A 18 40.64 58.35 -20.75
C GLY A 18 40.65 59.39 -19.64
N GLU A 19 39.72 59.40 -18.71
CA GLU A 19 39.73 60.36 -17.61
C GLU A 19 40.83 60.02 -16.57
N PRO A 20 41.72 60.99 -16.24
CA PRO A 20 42.84 60.74 -15.33
C PRO A 20 42.31 60.43 -13.87
N VAL A 21 42.92 59.46 -13.20
CA VAL A 21 42.56 59.06 -11.85
C VAL A 21 42.51 60.22 -10.86
N ARG A 22 43.34 61.26 -11.07
CA ARG A 22 43.31 62.45 -10.22
C ARG A 22 41.98 63.25 -10.32
N LYS A 23 41.40 63.38 -11.53
CA LYS A 23 40.08 64.01 -11.73
C LYS A 23 38.95 63.17 -11.16
N ILE A 24 38.97 61.82 -11.38
CA ILE A 24 37.97 60.87 -10.81
C ILE A 24 38.02 60.99 -9.30
N SER A 25 39.19 61.00 -8.67
CA SER A 25 39.33 61.14 -7.22
C SER A 25 38.75 62.43 -6.68
N GLN A 26 38.96 63.52 -7.37
CA GLN A 26 38.43 64.88 -7.01
C GLN A 26 36.90 64.92 -7.14
N ALA A 27 36.36 64.34 -8.18
CA ALA A 27 34.92 64.31 -8.44
C ALA A 27 34.13 63.39 -7.54
N THR A 28 34.70 62.24 -7.13
CA THR A 28 34.00 61.18 -6.35
C THR A 28 34.33 61.20 -4.86
N GLY A 29 35.35 61.94 -4.45
CA GLY A 29 35.84 61.96 -3.06
C GLY A 29 36.52 60.63 -2.63
N ILE A 30 36.76 59.70 -3.56
CA ILE A 30 37.36 58.43 -3.29
C ILE A 30 38.86 58.49 -3.32
N SER A 31 39.56 57.85 -2.35
CA SER A 31 41.03 57.94 -2.32
C SER A 31 41.64 57.33 -3.58
N LYS A 32 42.74 57.87 -4.03
CA LYS A 32 43.48 57.38 -5.22
C LYS A 32 43.89 55.93 -5.08
N SER A 33 44.30 55.51 -3.91
CA SER A 33 44.69 54.11 -3.62
C SER A 33 43.51 53.14 -3.84
N THR A 34 42.29 53.51 -3.41
CA THR A 34 41.07 52.73 -3.62
C THR A 34 40.71 52.67 -5.11
N LEU A 35 40.81 53.81 -5.81
CA LEU A 35 40.57 53.89 -7.26
C LEU A 35 41.54 53.01 -8.04
N TYR A 36 42.83 53.05 -7.72
CA TYR A 36 43.82 52.19 -8.37
C TYR A 36 43.55 50.69 -8.11
N THR A 37 43.07 50.30 -6.94
CA THR A 37 42.68 48.91 -6.66
C THR A 37 41.53 48.46 -7.57
N TRP A 38 40.58 49.35 -7.91
CA TRP A 38 39.44 49.03 -8.78
C TRP A 38 39.81 49.05 -10.26
N ILE A 39 40.73 49.94 -10.66
CA ILE A 39 41.16 50.14 -12.05
C ILE A 39 42.19 49.08 -12.47
N LYS A 40 43.07 48.65 -11.57
CA LYS A 40 44.14 47.69 -11.85
C LYS A 40 43.70 46.46 -12.66
N PRO A 41 42.58 45.81 -12.38
CA PRO A 41 42.09 44.66 -13.18
C PRO A 41 41.77 45.01 -14.63
N TYR A 42 41.48 46.28 -14.92
CA TYR A 42 41.09 46.79 -16.25
C TYR A 42 42.23 47.52 -16.95
N SER A 43 43.45 47.52 -16.39
CA SER A 43 44.61 48.08 -17.08
C SER A 43 44.96 47.24 -18.30
N GLN A 44 45.26 47.86 -19.40
CA GLN A 44 45.67 47.19 -20.63
C GLN A 44 47.09 46.62 -20.46
N ILE A 45 47.24 45.33 -20.79
CA ILE A 45 48.50 44.57 -20.73
C ILE A 45 49.04 44.28 -22.14
N ALA A 46 48.12 44.08 -23.12
CA ALA A 46 48.45 43.77 -24.50
C ALA A 46 47.32 44.21 -25.42
N SER A 47 47.56 44.16 -26.74
CA SER A 47 46.49 44.26 -27.74
C SER A 47 46.55 43.10 -28.70
N HIS A 48 45.39 42.50 -29.01
CA HIS A 48 45.29 41.44 -30.02
C HIS A 48 44.23 41.88 -31.05
N ASN A 49 44.61 41.92 -32.34
CA ASN A 49 43.76 42.39 -33.44
C ASN A 49 43.08 43.77 -33.14
N HIS A 50 43.88 44.71 -32.64
CA HIS A 50 43.42 46.05 -32.22
C HIS A 50 42.42 46.11 -31.04
N ILE A 51 42.14 44.99 -30.39
CA ILE A 51 41.33 44.93 -29.19
C ILE A 51 42.25 44.97 -27.97
N PRO A 52 42.06 45.90 -27.03
CA PRO A 52 42.86 45.97 -25.82
C PRO A 52 42.52 44.77 -24.88
N VAL A 53 43.53 44.01 -24.51
CA VAL A 53 43.39 42.90 -23.53
C VAL A 53 43.73 43.44 -22.15
N THR A 54 42.79 43.30 -21.22
CA THR A 54 42.98 43.75 -19.85
C THR A 54 43.53 42.64 -18.95
N LEU A 55 44.07 43.02 -17.80
CA LEU A 55 44.51 42.07 -16.78
C LEU A 55 43.36 41.16 -16.34
N LYS A 56 42.14 41.67 -16.28
CA LYS A 56 40.94 40.91 -15.98
C LYS A 56 40.65 39.81 -17.01
N ASP A 57 40.77 40.17 -18.31
CA ASP A 57 40.54 39.20 -19.39
C ASP A 57 41.56 38.07 -19.36
N TYR A 58 42.81 38.40 -19.05
CA TYR A 58 43.88 37.44 -18.86
C TYR A 58 43.60 36.49 -17.67
N ASP A 59 43.21 37.03 -16.51
CA ASP A 59 42.91 36.27 -15.33
C ASP A 59 41.65 35.38 -15.55
N ASP A 60 40.65 35.88 -16.27
CA ASP A 60 39.45 35.11 -16.63
C ASP A 60 39.78 33.97 -17.60
N LEU A 61 40.62 34.24 -18.62
CA LEU A 61 41.09 33.22 -19.57
C LEU A 61 41.94 32.15 -18.88
N LYS A 62 42.85 32.58 -17.99
CA LYS A 62 43.68 31.65 -17.19
C LYS A 62 42.83 30.77 -16.32
N ARG A 63 41.81 31.33 -15.61
CA ARG A 63 40.85 30.53 -14.80
C ARG A 63 40.06 29.56 -15.67
N HIS A 64 39.66 30.00 -16.86
CA HIS A 64 38.94 29.13 -17.79
C HIS A 64 39.84 28.01 -18.30
N ALA A 65 41.09 28.25 -18.64
CA ALA A 65 42.04 27.23 -19.04
C ALA A 65 42.31 26.21 -17.92
N GLU A 66 42.57 26.69 -16.68
CA GLU A 66 42.73 25.80 -15.52
C GLU A 66 41.48 24.95 -15.24
N LYS A 67 40.30 25.51 -15.46
CA LYS A 67 39.03 24.77 -15.33
C LYS A 67 38.95 23.66 -16.37
N LEU A 68 39.20 23.95 -17.64
CA LEU A 68 39.17 22.98 -18.74
C LEU A 68 40.19 21.87 -18.52
N GLU A 69 41.38 22.20 -18.04
CA GLU A 69 42.41 21.18 -17.70
C GLU A 69 41.90 20.22 -16.61
N ARG A 70 41.23 20.71 -15.59
CA ARG A 70 40.61 19.84 -14.54
C ARG A 70 39.55 18.97 -15.12
N ILE A 71 38.66 19.48 -16.00
CA ILE A 71 37.64 18.71 -16.68
C ILE A 71 38.28 17.60 -17.54
N ILE A 72 39.33 17.93 -18.31
CA ILE A 72 40.08 16.96 -19.13
C ILE A 72 40.68 15.86 -18.25
N LYS A 73 41.27 16.20 -17.10
CA LYS A 73 41.78 15.21 -16.14
C LYS A 73 40.69 14.28 -15.65
N VAL A 74 39.53 14.80 -15.29
CA VAL A 74 38.39 13.95 -14.88
C VAL A 74 37.92 13.04 -16.01
N LEU A 75 37.80 13.54 -17.24
CA LEU A 75 37.42 12.74 -18.41
C LEU A 75 38.39 11.62 -18.73
N LYS A 76 39.71 11.86 -18.53
CA LYS A 76 40.75 10.82 -18.70
C LYS A 76 40.71 9.73 -17.63
N CYS A 77 40.25 10.06 -16.42
CA CYS A 77 40.11 9.12 -15.29
C CYS A 77 38.75 8.44 -15.23
N ALA A 78 37.74 8.98 -15.89
CA ALA A 78 36.39 8.45 -15.88
C ALA A 78 36.32 7.14 -16.69
N SER A 79 35.59 6.16 -16.16
CA SER A 79 35.36 4.85 -16.82
C SER A 79 34.29 4.92 -17.93
N CYS A 80 33.69 6.08 -18.14
CA CYS A 80 32.63 6.29 -19.15
C CYS A 80 32.78 7.64 -19.86
N THR A 81 32.09 7.81 -20.99
CA THR A 81 32.04 9.05 -21.76
C THR A 81 30.90 9.97 -21.34
N ALA A 82 30.93 11.24 -21.74
CA ALA A 82 29.86 12.20 -21.48
C ALA A 82 28.53 11.83 -22.19
N SER A 83 28.55 10.93 -23.18
CA SER A 83 27.36 10.41 -23.87
C SER A 83 26.81 9.11 -23.26
N ALA A 84 27.46 8.55 -22.23
CA ALA A 84 27.03 7.32 -21.56
C ALA A 84 25.66 7.48 -20.86
N PRO A 85 24.93 6.39 -20.60
CA PRO A 85 23.69 6.39 -19.82
C PRO A 85 23.91 6.95 -18.41
N LEU A 86 22.91 7.63 -17.86
CA LEU A 86 22.99 8.29 -16.53
C LEU A 86 23.47 7.36 -15.40
N PRO A 87 23.06 6.08 -15.29
CA PRO A 87 23.55 5.19 -14.24
C PRO A 87 25.08 4.97 -14.29
N GLU A 88 25.64 4.80 -15.48
CA GLU A 88 27.08 4.63 -15.69
C GLU A 88 27.87 5.89 -15.33
N LYS A 89 27.36 7.06 -15.73
CA LYS A 89 27.93 8.36 -15.35
C LYS A 89 27.96 8.53 -13.82
N LEU A 90 26.86 8.19 -13.14
CA LEU A 90 26.77 8.31 -11.68
C LEU A 90 27.75 7.41 -10.96
N THR A 91 27.93 6.17 -11.45
CA THR A 91 28.91 5.20 -10.89
C THR A 91 30.35 5.71 -11.10
N ALA A 92 30.66 6.23 -12.29
CA ALA A 92 31.98 6.80 -12.58
C ALA A 92 32.27 8.04 -11.72
N LEU A 93 31.27 8.91 -11.51
CA LEU A 93 31.38 10.08 -10.63
C LEU A 93 31.57 9.69 -9.17
N GLU A 94 30.92 8.63 -8.71
CA GLU A 94 31.07 8.10 -7.35
C GLU A 94 32.50 7.59 -7.09
N ALA A 95 33.08 6.90 -8.05
CA ALA A 95 34.47 6.42 -7.96
C ALA A 95 35.50 7.54 -7.84
N LEU A 96 35.22 8.70 -8.44
CA LEU A 96 36.10 9.88 -8.41
C LEU A 96 35.74 10.90 -7.30
N TYR A 97 34.65 10.62 -6.54
CA TYR A 97 34.18 11.49 -5.46
C TYR A 97 35.22 11.58 -4.33
N GLY A 98 35.53 12.80 -3.93
CA GLY A 98 36.58 13.08 -2.94
C GLY A 98 37.96 13.37 -3.52
N GLN A 99 38.24 13.00 -4.80
CA GLN A 99 39.48 13.33 -5.49
C GLN A 99 39.38 14.67 -6.24
N TYR A 100 38.20 14.99 -6.74
CA TYR A 100 37.90 16.24 -7.46
C TYR A 100 36.69 16.93 -6.86
N SER A 101 36.56 18.25 -7.10
CA SER A 101 35.36 18.96 -6.65
C SER A 101 34.12 18.48 -7.39
N VAL A 102 32.99 18.37 -6.69
CA VAL A 102 31.70 17.92 -7.26
C VAL A 102 31.27 18.77 -8.47
N TRP A 103 31.62 20.04 -8.46
CA TRP A 103 31.30 20.94 -9.56
C TRP A 103 32.03 20.51 -10.85
N VAL A 104 33.34 20.23 -10.79
CA VAL A 104 34.15 19.78 -11.93
C VAL A 104 33.71 18.40 -12.40
N LEU A 105 33.43 17.48 -11.46
CA LEU A 105 32.94 16.14 -11.77
C LEU A 105 31.62 16.17 -12.55
N CYS A 106 30.65 16.91 -12.04
CA CYS A 106 29.33 17.01 -12.66
C CYS A 106 29.37 17.69 -14.04
N GLU A 107 30.20 18.70 -14.19
CA GLU A 107 30.38 19.40 -15.46
C GLU A 107 31.10 18.52 -16.50
N ALA A 108 32.09 17.72 -16.09
CA ALA A 108 32.83 16.84 -16.99
C ALA A 108 31.94 15.79 -17.68
N LEU A 109 30.97 15.20 -16.96
CA LEU A 109 30.07 14.16 -17.48
C LEU A 109 28.65 14.67 -17.79
N ASP A 110 28.45 15.98 -17.75
CA ASP A 110 27.13 16.61 -17.98
C ASP A 110 26.01 15.97 -17.10
N VAL A 111 26.22 16.03 -15.79
CA VAL A 111 25.27 15.54 -14.78
C VAL A 111 24.91 16.69 -13.84
N SER A 112 23.61 16.89 -13.55
CA SER A 112 23.24 17.92 -12.59
C SER A 112 23.77 17.57 -11.18
N ARG A 113 24.25 18.60 -10.45
CA ARG A 113 24.72 18.41 -9.06
C ARG A 113 23.65 17.85 -8.14
N GLY A 114 22.39 18.25 -8.36
CA GLY A 114 21.25 17.71 -7.60
C GLY A 114 21.06 16.21 -7.82
N THR A 115 21.16 15.75 -9.06
CA THR A 115 21.09 14.31 -9.42
C THR A 115 22.23 13.53 -8.78
N PHE A 116 23.46 14.07 -8.84
CA PHE A 116 24.63 13.42 -8.23
C PHE A 116 24.51 13.34 -6.69
N TYR A 117 24.17 14.45 -6.03
CA TYR A 117 23.98 14.44 -4.57
C TYR A 117 22.85 13.53 -4.14
N ASN A 118 21.75 13.48 -4.88
CA ASN A 118 20.66 12.53 -4.60
C ASN A 118 21.12 11.08 -4.73
N TYR A 119 21.95 10.78 -5.71
CA TYR A 119 22.54 9.45 -5.91
C TYR A 119 23.46 9.08 -4.75
N ILE A 120 24.45 9.91 -4.42
CA ILE A 120 25.39 9.69 -3.31
C ILE A 120 24.66 9.57 -1.97
N LEU A 121 23.66 10.42 -1.70
CA LEU A 121 22.85 10.36 -0.49
C LEU A 121 21.98 9.10 -0.44
N ARG A 122 21.51 8.59 -1.58
CA ARG A 122 20.82 7.29 -1.64
C ARG A 122 21.74 6.14 -1.27
N ASN A 123 22.94 6.09 -1.83
CA ASN A 123 23.90 5.01 -1.57
C ASN A 123 24.43 5.05 -0.13
N LYS A 124 24.63 6.24 0.45
CA LYS A 124 24.97 6.38 1.88
C LYS A 124 23.80 6.09 2.83
N ARG A 125 22.56 5.96 2.31
CA ARG A 125 21.35 5.72 3.11
C ARG A 125 21.14 4.28 3.56
N GLU A 126 22.02 3.33 3.28
CA GLU A 126 21.89 1.96 3.79
C GLU A 126 21.82 1.88 5.32
N ASN A 127 22.38 2.86 6.04
CA ASN A 127 22.30 3.00 7.50
C ASN A 127 21.38 4.15 7.96
N SER A 128 20.57 4.72 7.07
CA SER A 128 19.61 5.75 7.48
C SER A 128 18.46 5.14 8.29
N SER A 129 17.85 5.93 9.17
CA SER A 129 16.64 5.56 9.92
C SER A 129 15.52 5.06 9.00
N TYR A 130 15.45 5.59 7.77
CA TYR A 130 14.49 5.14 6.76
C TYR A 130 14.81 3.74 6.23
N ALA A 131 16.07 3.43 5.96
CA ALA A 131 16.47 2.09 5.52
C ALA A 131 16.29 1.05 6.62
N GLN A 132 16.60 1.40 7.86
CA GLN A 132 16.34 0.56 9.02
C GLN A 132 14.84 0.29 9.17
N ARG A 133 14.00 1.33 9.10
CA ARG A 133 12.54 1.19 9.15
C ARG A 133 11.99 0.31 8.02
N ARG A 134 12.54 0.43 6.79
CA ARG A 134 12.15 -0.46 5.68
C ARG A 134 12.48 -1.92 5.96
N ARG A 135 13.66 -2.21 6.54
CA ARG A 135 14.06 -3.59 6.93
C ARG A 135 13.10 -4.14 8.00
N GLU A 136 12.81 -3.39 9.04
CA GLU A 136 11.87 -3.78 10.10
C GLU A 136 10.46 -4.06 9.55
N LEU A 137 9.94 -3.17 8.69
CA LEU A 137 8.65 -3.37 8.02
C LEU A 137 8.67 -4.60 7.09
N SER A 138 9.78 -4.85 6.38
CA SER A 138 9.90 -6.02 5.52
C SER A 138 9.82 -7.32 6.30
N VAL A 139 10.47 -7.39 7.48
CA VAL A 139 10.38 -8.55 8.38
C VAL A 139 8.93 -8.75 8.86
N LYS A 140 8.27 -7.70 9.32
CA LYS A 140 6.87 -7.77 9.77
C LYS A 140 5.91 -8.18 8.65
N ILE A 141 6.07 -7.60 7.44
CA ILE A 141 5.26 -7.95 6.27
C ILE A 141 5.44 -9.42 5.90
N ARG A 142 6.67 -9.92 5.93
CA ARG A 142 6.98 -11.32 5.65
C ARG A 142 6.33 -12.24 6.67
N SER A 143 6.49 -11.97 7.96
CA SER A 143 5.86 -12.73 9.04
C SER A 143 4.34 -12.79 8.86
N ILE A 144 3.66 -11.65 8.69
CA ILE A 144 2.21 -11.61 8.46
C ILE A 144 1.81 -12.42 7.22
N HIS A 145 2.60 -12.34 6.15
CA HIS A 145 2.30 -13.06 4.90
C HIS A 145 2.47 -14.57 5.06
N GLU A 146 3.49 -15.02 5.80
CA GLU A 146 3.75 -16.44 6.11
C GLU A 146 2.68 -16.99 7.09
N ASP A 147 2.42 -16.30 8.21
CA ASP A 147 1.43 -16.67 9.21
C ASP A 147 0.03 -16.83 8.62
N THR A 148 -0.29 -16.01 7.63
CA THR A 148 -1.58 -16.06 6.92
C THR A 148 -1.57 -17.03 5.73
N GLY A 149 -0.49 -17.79 5.52
CA GLY A 149 -0.37 -18.78 4.44
C GLY A 149 -0.40 -18.16 3.05
N HIS A 150 0.23 -17.01 2.88
CA HIS A 150 0.37 -16.28 1.60
C HIS A 150 -0.96 -15.80 0.99
N ILE A 151 -2.00 -15.62 1.82
CA ILE A 151 -3.36 -15.31 1.39
C ILE A 151 -3.57 -13.80 1.23
N LEU A 152 -2.97 -12.99 2.12
CA LEU A 152 -3.26 -11.57 2.21
C LEU A 152 -2.48 -10.75 1.19
N GLY A 153 -3.18 -9.81 0.53
CA GLY A 153 -2.56 -8.78 -0.31
C GLY A 153 -2.27 -7.50 0.49
N ALA A 154 -1.52 -6.58 -0.13
CA ALA A 154 -0.98 -5.36 0.49
C ALA A 154 -1.99 -4.54 1.31
N ARG A 155 -3.24 -4.38 0.83
CA ARG A 155 -4.27 -3.62 1.57
C ARG A 155 -4.57 -4.24 2.93
N LYS A 156 -4.74 -5.57 3.00
CA LYS A 156 -5.03 -6.27 4.24
C LYS A 156 -3.83 -6.34 5.17
N ILE A 157 -2.62 -6.54 4.63
CA ILE A 157 -1.37 -6.49 5.38
C ILE A 157 -1.17 -5.10 6.00
N ARG A 158 -1.42 -4.02 5.22
CA ARG A 158 -1.37 -2.65 5.75
C ARG A 158 -2.30 -2.47 6.94
N THR A 159 -3.53 -2.98 6.86
CA THR A 159 -4.50 -2.88 7.96
C THR A 159 -3.98 -3.54 9.24
N ILE A 160 -3.44 -4.75 9.13
CA ILE A 160 -2.84 -5.47 10.27
C ILE A 160 -1.65 -4.69 10.85
N LEU A 161 -0.80 -4.11 9.99
CA LEU A 161 0.33 -3.29 10.44
C LEU A 161 -0.15 -2.04 11.21
N ILE A 162 -1.21 -1.38 10.73
CA ILE A 162 -1.81 -0.23 11.43
C ILE A 162 -2.38 -0.65 12.80
N GLU A 163 -3.05 -1.80 12.89
CA GLU A 163 -3.55 -2.36 14.16
C GLU A 163 -2.41 -2.71 15.13
N GLN A 164 -1.22 -3.05 14.62
CA GLN A 164 0.01 -3.25 15.39
C GLN A 164 0.72 -1.93 15.75
N GLY A 165 0.12 -0.78 15.46
CA GLY A 165 0.67 0.55 15.77
C GLY A 165 1.64 1.10 14.70
N GLU A 166 1.77 0.46 13.53
CA GLU A 166 2.65 0.93 12.46
C GLU A 166 1.98 1.99 11.59
N CYS A 167 2.61 3.15 11.43
CA CYS A 167 2.18 4.16 10.47
C CYS A 167 2.82 3.87 9.10
N VAL A 168 2.07 3.28 8.17
CA VAL A 168 2.58 2.84 6.87
C VAL A 168 1.63 3.15 5.72
N SER A 169 2.16 3.65 4.60
CA SER A 169 1.38 3.90 3.39
C SER A 169 1.17 2.61 2.58
N LEU A 170 0.05 2.53 1.85
CA LEU A 170 -0.22 1.39 0.96
C LEU A 170 0.84 1.27 -0.14
N LYS A 171 1.37 2.39 -0.62
CA LYS A 171 2.43 2.42 -1.64
C LYS A 171 3.69 1.72 -1.13
N LEU A 172 4.14 2.05 0.09
CA LEU A 172 5.32 1.43 0.69
C LEU A 172 5.13 -0.08 0.92
N VAL A 173 3.96 -0.52 1.39
CA VAL A 173 3.68 -1.96 1.56
C VAL A 173 3.72 -2.69 0.21
N ASN A 174 3.12 -2.11 -0.85
CA ASN A 174 3.18 -2.70 -2.19
C ASN A 174 4.62 -2.79 -2.74
N GLU A 175 5.43 -1.75 -2.54
CA GLU A 175 6.83 -1.72 -2.95
C GLU A 175 7.63 -2.81 -2.23
N LEU A 176 7.52 -2.91 -0.91
CA LEU A 176 8.22 -3.92 -0.12
C LEU A 176 7.78 -5.34 -0.47
N MET A 177 6.48 -5.59 -0.65
CA MET A 177 5.98 -6.88 -1.10
C MET A 177 6.51 -7.26 -2.49
N LYS A 178 6.60 -6.28 -3.42
CA LYS A 178 7.16 -6.50 -4.75
C LYS A 178 8.66 -6.81 -4.70
N GLU A 179 9.44 -6.08 -3.92
CA GLU A 179 10.87 -6.31 -3.71
C GLU A 179 11.15 -7.71 -3.13
N MET A 180 10.29 -8.16 -2.21
CA MET A 180 10.39 -9.49 -1.61
C MET A 180 9.74 -10.61 -2.44
N ASN A 181 9.20 -10.31 -3.64
CA ASN A 181 8.43 -11.23 -4.49
C ASN A 181 7.24 -11.88 -3.77
N LEU A 182 6.62 -11.19 -2.81
CA LEU A 182 5.48 -11.67 -2.07
C LEU A 182 4.18 -11.39 -2.84
N ASN A 183 3.67 -12.41 -3.50
CA ASN A 183 2.41 -12.32 -4.24
C ASN A 183 1.28 -13.01 -3.47
N SER A 184 0.11 -12.36 -3.36
CA SER A 184 -1.09 -13.05 -2.87
C SER A 184 -1.52 -14.08 -3.91
N MET A 185 -1.57 -15.35 -3.50
CA MET A 185 -1.89 -16.42 -4.44
C MET A 185 -3.37 -16.44 -4.80
N ARG A 186 -3.70 -16.15 -6.06
CA ARG A 186 -5.03 -16.29 -6.64
C ARG A 186 -5.03 -17.52 -7.57
N LYS A 187 -5.54 -18.66 -7.10
CA LYS A 187 -5.86 -19.77 -8.01
C LYS A 187 -7.33 -19.66 -8.44
N SER A 188 -7.59 -19.72 -9.75
CA SER A 188 -8.95 -19.90 -10.26
C SER A 188 -9.37 -21.35 -10.04
N ALA A 189 -10.52 -21.56 -9.40
CA ALA A 189 -11.04 -22.88 -9.15
C ALA A 189 -12.16 -23.18 -10.15
N LYS A 190 -12.05 -24.29 -10.87
CA LYS A 190 -13.19 -24.90 -11.57
C LYS A 190 -13.87 -25.85 -10.57
N SER A 191 -15.13 -25.58 -10.22
CA SER A 191 -15.94 -26.44 -9.37
C SER A 191 -17.05 -27.05 -10.22
N ASN A 192 -17.02 -28.37 -10.37
CA ASN A 192 -18.15 -29.14 -10.91
C ASN A 192 -18.87 -29.79 -9.73
N CYS A 193 -19.80 -29.06 -9.11
CA CYS A 193 -20.70 -29.63 -8.11
C CYS A 193 -22.12 -29.61 -8.71
N PRO A 194 -22.87 -30.75 -8.69
CA PRO A 194 -24.23 -30.78 -9.23
C PRO A 194 -25.15 -29.86 -8.43
N SER A 195 -25.90 -29.03 -9.11
CA SER A 195 -26.91 -28.15 -8.51
C SER A 195 -28.28 -28.79 -8.65
N LEU A 196 -28.99 -28.97 -7.55
CA LEU A 196 -30.36 -29.51 -7.50
C LEU A 196 -31.34 -28.35 -7.25
N TYR A 197 -32.18 -28.03 -8.19
CA TYR A 197 -33.20 -27.00 -8.08
C TYR A 197 -34.58 -27.56 -7.77
N SER A 198 -35.33 -26.91 -6.85
CA SER A 198 -36.71 -27.16 -6.52
C SER A 198 -37.59 -25.94 -6.95
N THR A 199 -38.76 -26.24 -7.53
CA THR A 199 -39.59 -25.30 -8.31
C THR A 199 -40.79 -24.68 -7.58
N LYS A 200 -40.80 -24.50 -6.26
CA LYS A 200 -41.93 -23.81 -5.58
C LYS A 200 -41.48 -22.41 -5.11
N LYS A 201 -42.21 -21.36 -5.58
CA LYS A 201 -42.01 -19.96 -5.13
C LYS A 201 -42.19 -19.85 -3.62
N LYS A 202 -41.15 -19.45 -2.90
CA LYS A 202 -41.13 -19.15 -1.48
C LYS A 202 -40.73 -17.72 -1.27
N THR A 203 -41.16 -17.10 -0.18
CA THR A 203 -41.02 -15.64 0.03
C THR A 203 -39.56 -15.25 0.37
N ASN A 204 -39.01 -14.29 -0.37
CA ASN A 204 -37.76 -13.63 -0.03
C ASN A 204 -38.10 -12.41 0.84
N LEU A 205 -37.69 -12.46 2.12
CA LEU A 205 -37.90 -11.34 3.07
C LEU A 205 -36.74 -10.37 3.10
N LEU A 206 -35.57 -10.76 2.56
CA LEU A 206 -34.39 -9.90 2.58
C LEU A 206 -34.37 -8.85 1.47
N HIS A 207 -35.00 -9.11 0.33
CA HIS A 207 -35.04 -8.21 -0.84
C HIS A 207 -33.65 -7.61 -1.19
N ARG A 208 -32.55 -8.37 -1.00
CA ARG A 208 -31.15 -7.95 -1.16
C ARG A 208 -30.71 -6.83 -0.21
N SER A 209 -31.46 -6.56 0.83
CA SER A 209 -31.03 -5.65 1.89
C SER A 209 -30.11 -6.41 2.85
N PHE A 210 -28.80 -6.28 2.65
CA PHE A 210 -27.77 -6.93 3.48
C PHE A 210 -27.24 -6.01 4.59
N HIS A 211 -27.90 -4.87 4.80
CA HIS A 211 -27.62 -3.97 5.92
C HIS A 211 -28.51 -4.33 7.11
N VAL A 212 -27.87 -4.64 8.22
CA VAL A 212 -28.51 -5.02 9.48
C VAL A 212 -27.87 -4.18 10.58
N ASP A 213 -28.67 -3.67 11.49
CA ASP A 213 -28.26 -2.72 12.54
C ASP A 213 -27.73 -3.38 13.82
N ALA A 214 -28.00 -4.66 14.01
CA ALA A 214 -27.61 -5.40 15.21
C ALA A 214 -27.30 -6.88 14.94
N PRO A 215 -26.45 -7.52 15.74
CA PRO A 215 -26.19 -8.95 15.65
C PRO A 215 -27.45 -9.76 15.99
N ASN A 216 -27.49 -10.98 15.47
CA ASN A 216 -28.58 -11.95 15.71
C ASN A 216 -29.97 -11.54 15.20
N LYS A 217 -30.05 -10.58 14.27
CA LYS A 217 -31.30 -10.22 13.58
C LYS A 217 -31.53 -11.08 12.34
N ILE A 218 -30.48 -11.31 11.57
CA ILE A 218 -30.57 -12.12 10.35
C ILE A 218 -29.37 -13.06 10.28
N TRP A 219 -29.66 -14.35 10.19
CA TRP A 219 -28.66 -15.37 9.89
C TRP A 219 -28.84 -15.88 8.47
N VAL A 220 -27.76 -15.97 7.73
CA VAL A 220 -27.72 -16.57 6.39
C VAL A 220 -27.02 -17.92 6.45
N SER A 221 -27.53 -18.89 5.69
CA SER A 221 -26.98 -20.23 5.65
C SER A 221 -26.90 -20.78 4.24
N ASP A 222 -25.89 -21.57 3.99
CA ASP A 222 -25.71 -22.29 2.73
C ASP A 222 -24.89 -23.57 2.97
N VAL A 223 -24.95 -24.50 2.01
CA VAL A 223 -24.21 -25.75 2.03
C VAL A 223 -23.34 -25.84 0.78
N THR A 224 -22.05 -26.04 0.98
CA THR A 224 -21.14 -26.33 -0.12
C THR A 224 -20.61 -27.74 -0.05
N CYS A 225 -20.12 -28.26 -1.19
CA CYS A 225 -19.47 -29.58 -1.20
C CYS A 225 -18.00 -29.47 -1.62
N ILE A 226 -17.22 -30.44 -1.13
CA ILE A 226 -15.83 -30.68 -1.49
C ILE A 226 -15.63 -32.14 -1.78
N LYS A 227 -14.94 -32.45 -2.88
CA LYS A 227 -14.53 -33.82 -3.19
C LYS A 227 -13.17 -34.12 -2.55
N LEU A 228 -13.11 -35.12 -1.71
CA LEU A 228 -11.90 -35.65 -1.11
C LEU A 228 -11.72 -37.08 -1.56
N LYS A 229 -10.68 -37.39 -2.34
CA LYS A 229 -10.52 -38.70 -2.99
C LYS A 229 -11.79 -39.02 -3.78
N ASN A 230 -12.45 -40.11 -3.46
CA ASN A 230 -13.68 -40.57 -4.13
C ASN A 230 -14.97 -40.26 -3.33
N ARG A 231 -14.91 -39.38 -2.30
CA ARG A 231 -16.08 -39.02 -1.47
C ARG A 231 -16.35 -37.56 -1.50
N TYR A 232 -17.63 -37.16 -1.41
CA TYR A 232 -18.04 -35.79 -1.22
C TYR A 232 -18.30 -35.52 0.26
N TYR A 233 -17.82 -34.33 0.69
CA TYR A 233 -18.07 -33.79 2.03
C TYR A 233 -18.84 -32.50 1.87
N TYR A 234 -19.88 -32.35 2.68
CA TYR A 234 -20.77 -31.20 2.65
C TYR A 234 -20.50 -30.34 3.88
N ILE A 235 -20.29 -29.05 3.66
CA ILE A 235 -20.01 -28.07 4.72
C ILE A 235 -21.21 -27.14 4.77
N CYS A 236 -21.96 -27.17 5.86
CA CYS A 236 -23.02 -26.21 6.17
C CYS A 236 -22.45 -25.11 7.07
N VAL A 237 -22.74 -23.86 6.75
CA VAL A 237 -22.37 -22.70 7.58
C VAL A 237 -23.58 -21.86 7.93
N ILE A 238 -23.53 -21.18 9.07
CA ILE A 238 -24.45 -20.12 9.46
C ILE A 238 -23.63 -18.88 9.76
N ILE A 239 -23.96 -17.78 9.09
CA ILE A 239 -23.25 -16.51 9.16
C ILE A 239 -24.23 -15.44 9.65
N ASP A 240 -23.83 -14.66 10.64
CA ASP A 240 -24.55 -13.47 11.07
C ASP A 240 -24.38 -12.35 10.03
N LEU A 241 -25.49 -11.80 9.57
CA LEU A 241 -25.44 -10.83 8.47
C LEU A 241 -24.91 -9.47 8.91
N PHE A 242 -25.03 -9.09 10.17
CA PHE A 242 -24.50 -7.86 10.73
C PHE A 242 -22.96 -7.84 10.72
N SER A 243 -22.36 -8.82 11.38
CA SER A 243 -20.91 -8.89 11.58
C SER A 243 -20.18 -9.68 10.51
N ARG A 244 -20.89 -10.41 9.66
CA ARG A 244 -20.33 -11.42 8.72
C ARG A 244 -19.65 -12.58 9.45
N LYS A 245 -19.83 -12.72 10.74
CA LYS A 245 -19.24 -13.77 11.56
C LYS A 245 -19.83 -15.13 11.25
N VAL A 246 -18.98 -16.13 11.04
CA VAL A 246 -19.41 -17.53 11.00
C VAL A 246 -19.76 -17.94 12.43
N VAL A 247 -21.06 -18.02 12.70
CA VAL A 247 -21.62 -18.38 14.03
C VAL A 247 -21.41 -19.86 14.31
N SER A 248 -21.70 -20.70 13.31
CA SER A 248 -21.51 -22.14 13.40
C SER A 248 -21.30 -22.77 12.02
N TYR A 249 -20.71 -23.94 12.02
CA TYR A 249 -20.60 -24.80 10.84
C TYR A 249 -20.53 -26.27 11.25
N ARG A 250 -20.86 -27.16 10.33
CA ARG A 250 -20.68 -28.61 10.45
C ARG A 250 -20.31 -29.23 9.11
N ILE A 251 -19.60 -30.35 9.17
CA ILE A 251 -19.19 -31.13 8.01
C ILE A 251 -19.86 -32.48 8.09
N GLY A 252 -20.50 -32.91 7.01
CA GLY A 252 -21.19 -34.19 6.88
C GLY A 252 -20.88 -34.91 5.57
N LEU A 253 -21.25 -36.15 5.46
CA LEU A 253 -21.08 -36.96 4.26
C LEU A 253 -22.24 -36.83 3.25
N SER A 254 -23.31 -36.15 3.63
CA SER A 254 -24.48 -35.91 2.79
C SER A 254 -25.05 -34.52 3.00
N ASN A 255 -25.64 -33.94 1.95
CA ASN A 255 -26.45 -32.71 2.04
C ASN A 255 -27.83 -33.09 2.62
N SER A 256 -27.92 -33.15 3.93
CA SER A 256 -29.09 -33.67 4.63
C SER A 256 -29.72 -32.64 5.57
N THR A 257 -31.02 -32.86 5.86
CA THR A 257 -31.75 -32.12 6.89
C THR A 257 -31.04 -32.20 8.25
N GLN A 258 -30.44 -33.35 8.59
CA GLN A 258 -29.72 -33.52 9.83
C GLN A 258 -28.48 -32.60 9.91
N LEU A 259 -27.73 -32.43 8.81
CA LEU A 259 -26.59 -31.52 8.74
C LEU A 259 -27.01 -30.12 9.07
N VAL A 260 -28.03 -29.57 8.37
CA VAL A 260 -28.54 -28.21 8.56
C VAL A 260 -29.13 -28.04 9.97
N THR A 261 -29.95 -28.98 10.42
CA THR A 261 -30.57 -28.96 11.77
C THR A 261 -29.52 -28.93 12.88
N SER A 262 -28.49 -29.76 12.77
CA SER A 262 -27.43 -29.82 13.79
C SER A 262 -26.55 -28.58 13.77
N THR A 263 -26.33 -27.96 12.59
CA THR A 263 -25.60 -26.70 12.46
C THR A 263 -26.41 -25.56 13.09
N PHE A 264 -27.72 -25.51 12.83
CA PHE A 264 -28.61 -24.53 13.42
C PHE A 264 -28.68 -24.63 14.96
N LYS A 265 -28.87 -25.86 15.49
CA LYS A 265 -28.90 -26.06 16.95
C LYS A 265 -27.60 -25.61 17.62
N LEU A 266 -26.47 -25.84 16.99
CA LEU A 266 -25.19 -25.37 17.49
C LEU A 266 -25.10 -23.81 17.48
N ALA A 267 -25.54 -23.15 16.41
CA ALA A 267 -25.59 -21.69 16.33
C ALA A 267 -26.51 -21.10 17.41
N TYR A 268 -27.70 -21.67 17.54
CA TYR A 268 -28.71 -21.22 18.50
C TYR A 268 -28.20 -21.34 19.95
N LYS A 269 -27.58 -22.49 20.29
CA LYS A 269 -26.95 -22.71 21.62
C LYS A 269 -25.84 -21.69 21.90
N LYS A 270 -25.02 -21.36 20.90
CA LYS A 270 -23.90 -20.42 21.07
C LYS A 270 -24.35 -18.97 21.25
N ARG A 271 -25.44 -18.57 20.59
CA ARG A 271 -25.84 -17.17 20.48
C ARG A 271 -27.05 -16.79 21.33
N VAL A 272 -27.91 -17.77 21.63
CA VAL A 272 -29.19 -17.54 22.36
C VAL A 272 -29.87 -16.28 21.83
N PRO A 273 -30.22 -16.21 20.54
CA PRO A 273 -30.74 -14.99 19.95
C PRO A 273 -32.07 -14.60 20.64
N GLY A 274 -32.23 -13.32 20.96
CA GLY A 274 -33.50 -12.77 21.38
C GLY A 274 -34.55 -12.91 20.26
N GLY A 275 -35.80 -12.60 20.54
CA GLY A 275 -36.88 -12.70 19.56
C GLY A 275 -36.62 -11.90 18.26
N GLY A 276 -37.24 -12.34 17.16
CA GLY A 276 -37.22 -11.63 15.88
C GLY A 276 -36.11 -12.04 14.91
N LEU A 277 -35.36 -13.10 15.18
CA LEU A 277 -34.38 -13.67 14.25
C LEU A 277 -35.04 -14.09 12.94
N THR A 278 -34.46 -13.72 11.83
CA THR A 278 -34.79 -14.22 10.49
C THR A 278 -33.68 -15.16 10.01
N PHE A 279 -34.05 -16.36 9.58
CA PHE A 279 -33.13 -17.35 9.00
C PHE A 279 -33.30 -17.39 7.47
N HIS A 280 -32.28 -17.01 6.74
CA HIS A 280 -32.29 -16.95 5.27
C HIS A 280 -31.42 -18.03 4.67
N SER A 281 -31.92 -18.69 3.63
CA SER A 281 -31.20 -19.75 2.90
C SER A 281 -31.65 -19.84 1.44
N ASP A 282 -30.99 -20.68 0.66
CA ASP A 282 -31.51 -21.14 -0.60
C ASP A 282 -32.77 -22.03 -0.39
N GLN A 283 -33.42 -22.44 -1.50
CA GLN A 283 -34.58 -23.31 -1.47
C GLN A 283 -34.21 -24.82 -1.48
N GLY A 284 -32.99 -25.17 -1.07
CA GLY A 284 -32.53 -26.55 -1.01
C GLY A 284 -33.41 -27.43 -0.18
N THR A 285 -33.51 -28.73 -0.54
CA THR A 285 -34.32 -29.73 0.16
C THR A 285 -34.09 -29.76 1.67
N PRO A 286 -32.84 -29.68 2.21
CA PRO A 286 -32.64 -29.69 3.65
C PRO A 286 -33.35 -28.53 4.38
N TYR A 287 -33.30 -27.31 3.78
CA TYR A 287 -33.91 -26.10 4.38
C TYR A 287 -35.44 -26.06 4.25
N THR A 288 -35.99 -26.74 3.25
CA THR A 288 -37.43 -26.79 2.98
C THR A 288 -38.13 -27.98 3.64
N SER A 289 -37.37 -28.86 4.31
CA SER A 289 -37.88 -30.03 5.00
C SER A 289 -38.84 -29.65 6.14
N TYR A 290 -39.84 -30.49 6.35
CA TYR A 290 -40.80 -30.33 7.47
C TYR A 290 -40.07 -30.22 8.83
N ALA A 291 -39.11 -31.11 9.07
CA ALA A 291 -38.36 -31.14 10.32
C ALA A 291 -37.61 -29.82 10.61
N PHE A 292 -36.95 -29.25 9.61
CA PHE A 292 -36.25 -27.96 9.77
C PHE A 292 -37.21 -26.79 9.96
N ARG A 293 -38.30 -26.73 9.19
CA ARG A 293 -39.33 -25.71 9.36
C ARG A 293 -39.96 -25.75 10.74
N ARG A 294 -40.32 -26.95 11.23
CA ARG A 294 -40.86 -27.16 12.59
C ARG A 294 -39.87 -26.68 13.65
N LEU A 295 -38.57 -26.94 13.48
CA LEU A 295 -37.54 -26.48 14.38
C LEU A 295 -37.49 -24.95 14.44
N LEU A 296 -37.51 -24.24 13.31
CA LEU A 296 -37.51 -22.78 13.29
C LEU A 296 -38.78 -22.20 13.95
N GLN A 297 -39.94 -22.82 13.71
CA GLN A 297 -41.21 -22.44 14.33
C GLN A 297 -41.20 -22.57 15.85
N GLN A 298 -40.61 -23.67 16.37
CA GLN A 298 -40.44 -23.88 17.81
C GLN A 298 -39.63 -22.80 18.49
N HIS A 299 -38.72 -22.18 17.75
CA HIS A 299 -37.90 -21.05 18.23
C HIS A 299 -38.42 -19.68 17.80
N HIS A 300 -39.63 -19.59 17.24
CA HIS A 300 -40.26 -18.37 16.75
C HIS A 300 -39.42 -17.59 15.72
N ILE A 301 -38.67 -18.33 14.87
CA ILE A 301 -37.77 -17.79 13.86
C ILE A 301 -38.48 -17.69 12.51
N LYS A 302 -38.39 -16.52 11.88
CA LYS A 302 -38.93 -16.30 10.54
C LYS A 302 -38.01 -16.95 9.50
N GLN A 303 -38.57 -17.72 8.59
CA GLN A 303 -37.81 -18.32 7.49
C GLN A 303 -37.96 -17.50 6.22
N SER A 304 -36.84 -17.15 5.61
CA SER A 304 -36.70 -16.43 4.35
C SER A 304 -35.93 -17.27 3.34
N PHE A 305 -36.25 -17.12 2.06
CA PHE A 305 -35.63 -17.88 0.99
C PHE A 305 -35.14 -16.99 -0.15
N SER A 306 -33.99 -17.32 -0.72
CA SER A 306 -33.54 -16.74 -1.99
C SER A 306 -34.50 -17.08 -3.12
N ASN A 307 -34.65 -16.18 -4.09
CA ASN A 307 -35.40 -16.48 -5.30
C ASN A 307 -34.66 -17.54 -6.13
N PRO A 308 -35.38 -18.47 -6.78
CA PRO A 308 -34.77 -19.43 -7.68
C PRO A 308 -33.95 -18.72 -8.77
N GLY A 309 -32.71 -19.14 -9.00
CA GLY A 309 -31.85 -18.55 -10.02
C GLY A 309 -31.28 -17.17 -9.65
N SER A 310 -31.41 -16.70 -8.41
CA SER A 310 -30.88 -15.41 -7.96
C SER A 310 -29.73 -15.62 -6.94
N PRO A 311 -28.49 -15.90 -7.40
CA PRO A 311 -27.33 -16.08 -6.50
C PRO A 311 -27.09 -14.86 -5.60
N LEU A 312 -27.41 -13.67 -6.09
CA LEU A 312 -27.24 -12.43 -5.32
C LEU A 312 -28.08 -12.38 -4.03
N ASP A 313 -29.15 -13.16 -3.93
CA ASP A 313 -30.01 -13.18 -2.76
C ASP A 313 -29.35 -13.86 -1.55
N ASN A 314 -28.34 -14.76 -1.76
CA ASN A 314 -27.52 -15.38 -0.71
C ASN A 314 -26.00 -15.08 -0.88
N ALA A 315 -25.70 -13.93 -1.47
CA ALA A 315 -24.33 -13.55 -1.85
C ALA A 315 -23.31 -13.60 -0.72
N VAL A 316 -23.75 -13.43 0.53
CA VAL A 316 -22.84 -13.46 1.70
C VAL A 316 -22.29 -14.85 1.97
N ALA A 317 -23.16 -15.86 2.01
CA ALA A 317 -22.73 -17.24 2.23
C ALA A 317 -21.96 -17.78 1.01
N GLU A 318 -22.41 -17.45 -0.21
CA GLU A 318 -21.70 -17.80 -1.44
C GLU A 318 -20.30 -17.18 -1.50
N SER A 319 -20.16 -15.90 -1.16
CA SER A 319 -18.88 -15.20 -1.09
C SER A 319 -17.94 -15.81 -0.04
N PHE A 320 -18.48 -16.18 1.12
CA PHE A 320 -17.71 -16.90 2.14
C PHE A 320 -17.15 -18.21 1.59
N PHE A 321 -17.99 -19.06 0.98
CA PHE A 321 -17.55 -20.33 0.41
C PHE A 321 -16.55 -20.15 -0.73
N ALA A 322 -16.79 -19.20 -1.63
CA ALA A 322 -15.87 -18.90 -2.71
C ALA A 322 -14.48 -18.50 -2.16
N THR A 323 -14.46 -17.72 -1.10
CA THR A 323 -13.24 -17.25 -0.45
C THR A 323 -12.55 -18.41 0.29
N MET A 324 -13.27 -19.17 1.09
CA MET A 324 -12.73 -20.34 1.82
C MET A 324 -12.12 -21.37 0.86
N LYS A 325 -12.81 -21.68 -0.24
CA LYS A 325 -12.32 -22.60 -1.26
C LYS A 325 -11.01 -22.08 -1.89
N LYS A 326 -10.98 -20.82 -2.30
CA LYS A 326 -9.79 -20.20 -2.95
C LYS A 326 -8.63 -20.03 -1.99
N GLU A 327 -8.89 -19.56 -0.79
CA GLU A 327 -7.85 -19.18 0.17
C GLU A 327 -7.28 -20.40 0.92
N LYS A 328 -8.06 -21.46 1.09
CA LYS A 328 -7.63 -22.61 1.90
C LYS A 328 -7.86 -23.97 1.24
N LEU A 329 -9.09 -24.28 0.84
CA LEU A 329 -9.46 -25.67 0.57
C LEU A 329 -8.90 -26.23 -0.74
N TYR A 330 -8.73 -25.42 -1.79
CA TYR A 330 -8.17 -25.86 -3.07
C TYR A 330 -6.64 -25.80 -3.16
N ARG A 331 -5.99 -25.43 -2.06
CA ARG A 331 -4.52 -25.28 -2.05
C ARG A 331 -3.79 -26.55 -1.61
N ILE A 332 -4.48 -27.48 -1.02
CA ILE A 332 -3.89 -28.67 -0.40
C ILE A 332 -4.65 -29.91 -0.86
N ASN A 333 -3.92 -30.96 -1.18
CA ASN A 333 -4.48 -32.30 -1.38
C ASN A 333 -4.67 -32.95 -0.01
N TYR A 334 -5.91 -33.07 0.43
CA TYR A 334 -6.25 -33.70 1.71
C TYR A 334 -6.06 -35.21 1.66
N GLN A 335 -5.41 -35.75 2.67
CA GLN A 335 -5.22 -37.19 2.81
C GLN A 335 -6.34 -37.86 3.65
N SER A 336 -6.97 -37.10 4.56
CA SER A 336 -8.00 -37.61 5.47
C SER A 336 -9.10 -36.58 5.76
N GLU A 337 -10.25 -37.10 6.24
CA GLU A 337 -11.34 -36.25 6.74
C GLU A 337 -10.90 -35.38 7.94
N ALA A 338 -10.06 -35.92 8.81
CA ALA A 338 -9.55 -35.19 9.97
C ALA A 338 -8.77 -33.97 9.54
N GLN A 339 -7.93 -34.07 8.50
CA GLN A 339 -7.22 -32.90 7.93
C GLN A 339 -8.18 -31.87 7.32
N LEU A 340 -9.23 -32.31 6.62
CA LEU A 340 -10.25 -31.41 6.10
C LEU A 340 -10.93 -30.65 7.24
N ARG A 341 -11.36 -31.34 8.31
CA ARG A 341 -11.98 -30.72 9.49
C ARG A 341 -11.07 -29.69 10.13
N GLN A 342 -9.84 -30.09 10.44
CA GLN A 342 -8.85 -29.18 11.03
C GLN A 342 -8.63 -27.91 10.18
N ARG A 343 -8.63 -28.05 8.86
CA ARG A 343 -8.42 -26.89 7.97
C ARG A 343 -9.63 -25.98 7.88
N VAL A 344 -10.84 -26.52 7.93
CA VAL A 344 -12.05 -25.71 8.01
C VAL A 344 -12.12 -24.99 9.35
N ASP A 345 -11.78 -25.66 10.46
CA ASP A 345 -11.72 -25.08 11.79
C ASP A 345 -10.74 -23.90 11.83
N ALA A 346 -9.51 -24.12 11.37
CA ALA A 346 -8.49 -23.08 11.29
C ALA A 346 -8.91 -21.90 10.38
N TYR A 347 -9.60 -22.21 9.26
CA TYR A 347 -10.06 -21.14 8.37
C TYR A 347 -11.20 -20.32 8.97
N VAL A 348 -12.15 -20.94 9.64
CA VAL A 348 -13.24 -20.21 10.30
C VAL A 348 -12.70 -19.33 11.42
N SER A 349 -11.75 -19.83 12.19
CA SER A 349 -11.05 -19.03 13.21
C SER A 349 -10.34 -17.84 12.58
N PHE A 350 -9.52 -18.05 11.57
CA PHE A 350 -8.85 -17.00 10.82
C PHE A 350 -9.83 -15.97 10.22
N PHE A 351 -10.94 -16.43 9.63
CA PHE A 351 -11.97 -15.59 9.04
C PHE A 351 -12.63 -14.68 10.07
N ASN A 352 -12.93 -15.19 11.24
CA ASN A 352 -13.63 -14.45 12.30
C ASN A 352 -12.69 -13.51 13.08
N HIS A 353 -11.46 -13.94 13.39
CA HIS A 353 -10.58 -13.24 14.33
C HIS A 353 -9.48 -12.40 13.66
N THR A 354 -8.99 -12.83 12.49
CA THR A 354 -7.74 -12.27 11.93
C THR A 354 -7.92 -11.64 10.55
N ARG A 355 -8.85 -12.15 9.75
CA ARG A 355 -9.00 -11.75 8.36
C ARG A 355 -9.73 -10.42 8.22
N PRO A 356 -9.08 -9.33 7.70
CA PRO A 356 -9.76 -8.07 7.45
C PRO A 356 -10.79 -8.20 6.30
N HIS A 357 -11.97 -7.63 6.49
CA HIS A 357 -13.07 -7.65 5.52
C HIS A 357 -13.32 -6.27 4.93
N MET A 358 -13.24 -6.14 3.62
CA MET A 358 -13.45 -4.86 2.94
C MET A 358 -14.84 -4.27 3.25
N ASN A 359 -15.88 -5.12 3.25
CA ASN A 359 -17.26 -4.69 3.52
C ASN A 359 -17.52 -4.34 5.00
N LEU A 360 -16.54 -4.55 5.88
CA LEU A 360 -16.57 -4.17 7.29
C LEU A 360 -15.52 -3.08 7.59
N ASN A 361 -15.20 -2.26 6.60
CA ASN A 361 -14.14 -1.25 6.70
C ASN A 361 -12.80 -1.84 7.18
N TYR A 362 -12.47 -3.01 6.65
CA TYR A 362 -11.28 -3.81 7.00
C TYR A 362 -11.25 -4.34 8.45
N LYS A 363 -12.31 -4.20 9.21
CA LYS A 363 -12.42 -4.88 10.52
C LYS A 363 -12.66 -6.37 10.36
N THR A 364 -12.31 -7.14 11.39
CA THR A 364 -12.71 -8.54 11.49
C THR A 364 -14.16 -8.65 11.98
N PRO A 365 -14.85 -9.78 11.74
CA PRO A 365 -16.17 -10.03 12.31
C PRO A 365 -16.24 -9.85 13.83
N ASP A 366 -15.22 -10.28 14.55
CA ASP A 366 -15.17 -10.16 16.00
C ASP A 366 -15.00 -8.72 16.47
N GLN A 367 -14.18 -7.93 15.78
CA GLN A 367 -14.04 -6.50 16.06
C GLN A 367 -15.33 -5.73 15.84
N VAL A 368 -16.12 -6.10 14.81
CA VAL A 368 -17.42 -5.48 14.57
C VAL A 368 -18.39 -5.76 15.71
N GLU A 369 -18.45 -7.01 16.19
CA GLU A 369 -19.32 -7.38 17.33
C GLU A 369 -18.84 -6.74 18.63
N ALA A 370 -17.56 -6.74 18.90
CA ALA A 370 -16.98 -6.10 20.09
C ALA A 370 -17.29 -4.59 20.13
N ASN A 371 -17.14 -3.91 18.98
CA ASN A 371 -17.47 -2.47 18.90
C ASN A 371 -18.96 -2.21 19.12
N PHE A 372 -19.85 -3.08 18.66
CA PHE A 372 -21.27 -2.96 18.90
C PHE A 372 -21.60 -3.12 20.40
N MET A 373 -21.01 -4.11 21.05
CA MET A 373 -21.20 -4.33 22.49
C MET A 373 -20.59 -3.22 23.34
N GLY A 374 -19.41 -2.72 22.99
CA GLY A 374 -18.73 -1.61 23.67
C GLY A 374 -19.44 -0.26 23.48
N GLY A 375 -20.04 -0.03 22.30
CA GLY A 375 -20.83 1.18 22.00
C GLY A 375 -22.18 1.24 22.74
N THR A 376 -22.69 0.10 23.19
CA THR A 376 -23.94 0.05 23.97
C THR A 376 -23.71 0.51 25.43
N ILE A 377 -22.45 0.62 25.89
CA ILE A 377 -22.07 1.06 27.26
C ILE A 377 -21.79 2.57 27.29
N SER A 378 -21.49 3.23 26.17
CA SER A 378 -21.26 4.68 26.09
C SER A 378 -22.26 5.32 25.11
N GLY A 379 -23.44 5.63 25.61
CA GLY A 379 -24.32 6.60 24.99
C GLY A 379 -23.66 7.98 24.97
N ASN A 380 -23.64 8.65 23.81
CA ASN A 380 -23.14 9.98 23.49
C ASN A 380 -21.61 10.14 23.31
N ALA A 381 -21.16 9.89 22.11
CA ALA A 381 -20.05 10.64 21.50
C ALA A 381 -20.32 10.77 20.00
N THR A 382 -20.68 11.97 19.59
CA THR A 382 -20.74 12.44 18.20
C THR A 382 -19.38 12.23 17.52
N LEU A 383 -19.40 11.54 16.40
CA LEU A 383 -18.24 11.41 15.51
C LEU A 383 -18.04 12.73 14.72
N PRO A 384 -16.82 13.26 14.63
CA PRO A 384 -16.52 14.33 13.69
C PRO A 384 -16.55 13.80 12.25
N GLY A 385 -17.02 14.65 11.35
CA GLY A 385 -17.33 14.36 9.97
C GLY A 385 -16.16 13.78 9.18
N SER A 386 -16.51 12.83 8.33
CA SER A 386 -15.68 12.37 7.22
C SER A 386 -15.72 13.40 6.11
N ASP A 387 -14.63 14.07 5.84
CA ASP A 387 -14.40 14.77 4.58
C ASP A 387 -14.33 13.76 3.43
N PRO A 388 -15.14 13.94 2.38
CA PRO A 388 -15.00 13.22 1.14
C PRO A 388 -14.19 14.09 0.16
N ASP A 389 -12.89 13.99 0.14
CA ASP A 389 -12.08 14.38 -1.02
C ASP A 389 -10.59 14.18 -0.71
N ASN A 390 -10.00 13.13 -1.29
CA ASN A 390 -8.76 13.22 -2.05
C ASN A 390 -8.26 11.82 -2.43
N PHE A 391 -8.40 11.59 -3.75
CA PHE A 391 -7.62 10.73 -4.66
C PHE A 391 -7.12 9.37 -4.20
#